data_2bdec66c8dc5ad40acf92446dd3c5256
#
_entry.id   2bdec66c8dc5ad40acf92446dd3c5256
#
_cell.length_a   1.000
_cell.length_b   1.000
_cell.length_c   1.000
_cell.angle_alpha   90.00
_cell.angle_beta   90.00
_cell.angle_gamma   90.00
#
_symmetry.space_group_name_H-M   'P 1'
#
loop_
_entity.id
_entity.type
_entity.pdbx_description
1 polymer ?
#
loop_
_entity_poly.entity_id
_entity_poly.type
_entity_poly.pdbx_seq_one_letter_code
_entity_poly.pdbx_strand_id
1 'polypeptide(L)'
;IATVAAVVINTLFGIIAAWLLTRFDFKGKQVLATLIDIPFSISPVIVGLAFLMTFGRLGFFYPVIRWFNEFTGSNIRIAFAIPGVVLATIFVTFPYVSREIIPVLNSLGKDEEEAAALMGANGFTIFFKITLPNIKWSLIYGIILCTSRALGEFGAVNALSKTRGETFTLPLEIDALYMSGTDTSITSAFAVSSILVIIAIIVLVLRNIFEHRQSDYKKGGQK
;
A
#
# COMPACT_ATOMS: atom_id res chain seq x y z
N ILE A 1 -9.33 5.33 8.16
CA ILE A 1 -9.94 4.07 7.66
C ILE A 1 -9.33 3.68 6.33
N ALA A 2 -9.33 4.55 5.30
CA ALA A 2 -8.80 4.25 3.96
C ALA A 2 -7.33 3.80 4.00
N THR A 3 -6.47 4.52 4.73
CA THR A 3 -5.06 4.17 4.93
C THR A 3 -4.86 2.79 5.52
N VAL A 4 -5.61 2.47 6.60
CA VAL A 4 -5.49 1.16 7.26
C VAL A 4 -5.93 0.03 6.32
N ALA A 5 -7.07 0.21 5.63
CA ALA A 5 -7.54 -0.76 4.64
C ALA A 5 -6.52 -0.98 3.52
N ALA A 6 -5.95 0.11 2.97
CA ALA A 6 -4.94 0.03 1.92
C ALA A 6 -3.66 -0.69 2.40
N VAL A 7 -3.17 -0.38 3.61
CA VAL A 7 -1.97 -1.03 4.17
C VAL A 7 -2.18 -2.52 4.40
N VAL A 8 -3.32 -2.94 4.95
CA VAL A 8 -3.63 -4.37 5.17
C VAL A 8 -3.67 -5.12 3.84
N ILE A 9 -4.37 -4.57 2.84
CA ILE A 9 -4.47 -5.19 1.52
C ILE A 9 -3.09 -5.26 0.85
N ASN A 10 -2.33 -4.16 0.88
CA ASN A 10 -0.98 -4.12 0.30
C ASN A 10 0.01 -5.03 1.01
N THR A 11 -0.15 -5.25 2.31
CA THR A 11 0.65 -6.21 3.06
C THR A 11 0.41 -7.63 2.56
N LEU A 12 -0.86 -8.03 2.43
CA LEU A 12 -1.22 -9.37 1.94
C LEU A 12 -0.74 -9.58 0.50
N PHE A 13 -1.07 -8.67 -0.41
CA PHE A 13 -0.64 -8.75 -1.80
C PHE A 13 0.88 -8.64 -1.95
N GLY A 14 1.53 -7.80 -1.17
CA GLY A 14 2.99 -7.63 -1.19
C GLY A 14 3.74 -8.90 -0.79
N ILE A 15 3.26 -9.62 0.25
CA ILE A 15 3.80 -10.92 0.64
C ILE A 15 3.59 -11.95 -0.47
N ILE A 16 2.38 -12.05 -1.02
CA ILE A 16 2.06 -13.00 -2.09
C ILE A 16 2.91 -12.70 -3.34
N ALA A 17 3.00 -11.44 -3.75
CA ALA A 17 3.78 -11.01 -4.90
C ALA A 17 5.28 -11.31 -4.71
N ALA A 18 5.83 -10.98 -3.53
CA ALA A 18 7.23 -11.25 -3.22
C ALA A 18 7.54 -12.75 -3.22
N TRP A 19 6.67 -13.56 -2.61
CA TRP A 19 6.82 -15.01 -2.58
C TRP A 19 6.72 -15.62 -3.98
N LEU A 20 5.72 -15.20 -4.77
CA LEU A 20 5.54 -15.66 -6.15
C LEU A 20 6.76 -15.32 -7.02
N LEU A 21 7.27 -14.10 -6.94
CA LEU A 21 8.42 -13.64 -7.73
C LEU A 21 9.76 -14.25 -7.30
N THR A 22 9.90 -14.73 -6.07
CA THR A 22 11.18 -15.27 -5.58
C THR A 22 11.23 -16.78 -5.60
N ARG A 23 10.11 -17.46 -5.37
CA ARG A 23 10.06 -18.93 -5.21
C ARG A 23 9.69 -19.67 -6.49
N PHE A 24 8.95 -19.02 -7.39
CA PHE A 24 8.49 -19.66 -8.62
C PHE A 24 9.19 -19.08 -9.85
N ASP A 25 9.46 -19.96 -10.82
CA ASP A 25 9.93 -19.59 -12.14
C ASP A 25 8.83 -19.90 -13.15
N PHE A 26 8.28 -18.85 -13.74
CA PHE A 26 7.20 -18.94 -14.71
C PHE A 26 7.38 -17.95 -15.87
N LYS A 27 6.79 -18.26 -17.01
CA LYS A 27 6.80 -17.36 -18.18
C LYS A 27 6.03 -16.08 -17.82
N GLY A 28 6.67 -14.91 -17.95
CA GLY A 28 6.07 -13.62 -17.59
C GLY A 28 6.43 -13.07 -16.21
N LYS A 29 7.28 -13.75 -15.44
CA LYS A 29 7.79 -13.29 -14.15
C LYS A 29 8.31 -11.85 -14.21
N GLN A 30 9.07 -11.52 -15.23
CA GLN A 30 9.67 -10.21 -15.43
C GLN A 30 8.59 -9.14 -15.75
N VAL A 31 7.57 -9.52 -16.51
CA VAL A 31 6.43 -8.64 -16.78
C VAL A 31 5.66 -8.34 -15.50
N LEU A 32 5.40 -9.36 -14.68
CA LEU A 32 4.73 -9.16 -13.39
C LEU A 32 5.54 -8.26 -12.45
N ALA A 33 6.85 -8.45 -12.38
CA ALA A 33 7.74 -7.57 -11.59
C ALA A 33 7.66 -6.11 -12.08
N THR A 34 7.69 -5.89 -13.40
CA THR A 34 7.54 -4.56 -13.98
C THR A 34 6.16 -3.96 -13.71
N LEU A 35 5.09 -4.75 -13.78
CA LEU A 35 3.73 -4.29 -13.46
C LEU A 35 3.59 -3.83 -12.01
N ILE A 36 4.23 -4.54 -11.08
CA ILE A 36 4.27 -4.15 -9.65
C ILE A 36 4.98 -2.80 -9.48
N ASP A 37 5.98 -2.51 -10.31
CA ASP A 37 6.76 -1.27 -10.22
C ASP A 37 6.14 -0.07 -10.97
N ILE A 38 5.12 -0.28 -11.80
CA ILE A 38 4.42 0.78 -12.54
C ILE A 38 4.00 1.96 -11.65
N PRO A 39 3.41 1.75 -10.45
CA PRO A 39 2.98 2.87 -9.60
C PRO A 39 4.08 3.85 -9.21
N PHE A 40 5.34 3.42 -9.18
CA PHE A 40 6.47 4.34 -8.93
C PHE A 40 6.79 5.28 -10.10
N SER A 41 6.42 4.87 -11.32
CA SER A 41 6.72 5.61 -12.54
C SER A 41 5.62 6.60 -12.94
N ILE A 42 4.43 6.48 -12.33
CA ILE A 42 3.26 7.30 -12.68
C ILE A 42 3.00 8.32 -11.58
N SER A 43 2.73 9.57 -11.98
CA SER A 43 2.30 10.60 -11.03
C SER A 43 0.99 10.18 -10.32
N PRO A 44 0.90 10.29 -8.98
CA PRO A 44 -0.33 10.00 -8.25
C PRO A 44 -1.55 10.76 -8.74
N VAL A 45 -1.39 12.00 -9.21
CA VAL A 45 -2.49 12.80 -9.78
C VAL A 45 -3.04 12.16 -11.04
N ILE A 46 -2.15 11.68 -11.92
CA ILE A 46 -2.56 10.96 -13.15
C ILE A 46 -3.28 9.67 -12.79
N VAL A 47 -2.80 8.93 -11.77
CA VAL A 47 -3.48 7.74 -11.25
C VAL A 47 -4.91 8.08 -10.82
N GLY A 48 -5.10 9.13 -10.04
CA GLY A 48 -6.42 9.57 -9.58
C GLY A 48 -7.36 9.91 -10.74
N LEU A 49 -6.87 10.64 -11.75
CA LEU A 49 -7.64 10.94 -12.96
C LEU A 49 -7.95 9.69 -13.77
N ALA A 50 -7.00 8.77 -13.93
CA ALA A 50 -7.23 7.49 -14.62
C ALA A 50 -8.31 6.66 -13.93
N PHE A 51 -8.28 6.58 -12.60
CA PHE A 51 -9.34 5.90 -11.83
C PHE A 51 -10.70 6.60 -11.98
N LEU A 52 -10.73 7.93 -12.01
CA LEU A 52 -11.96 8.68 -12.26
C LEU A 52 -12.52 8.41 -13.65
N MET A 53 -11.66 8.38 -14.67
CA MET A 53 -12.07 8.06 -16.05
C MET A 53 -12.49 6.60 -16.21
N THR A 54 -11.96 5.70 -15.40
CA THR A 54 -12.24 4.26 -15.45
C THR A 54 -13.53 3.90 -14.70
N PHE A 55 -13.72 4.43 -13.50
CA PHE A 55 -14.81 4.08 -12.58
C PHE A 55 -15.88 5.19 -12.41
N GLY A 56 -15.66 6.36 -12.98
CA GLY A 56 -16.63 7.46 -12.97
C GLY A 56 -17.87 7.14 -13.82
N ARG A 57 -18.91 7.98 -13.75
CA ARG A 57 -20.18 7.78 -14.47
C ARG A 57 -20.06 7.62 -15.99
N LEU A 58 -19.03 8.19 -16.59
CA LEU A 58 -18.69 8.08 -18.02
C LEU A 58 -17.57 7.07 -18.25
N GLY A 59 -17.16 6.33 -17.23
CA GLY A 59 -16.03 5.43 -17.26
C GLY A 59 -16.34 4.07 -17.87
N PHE A 60 -15.29 3.41 -18.36
CA PHE A 60 -15.38 2.11 -19.02
C PHE A 60 -16.01 1.01 -18.14
N PHE A 61 -15.75 1.02 -16.83
CA PHE A 61 -16.28 0.03 -15.89
C PHE A 61 -17.64 0.43 -15.26
N TYR A 62 -18.15 1.62 -15.55
CA TYR A 62 -19.44 2.04 -14.97
C TYR A 62 -20.62 1.10 -15.30
N PRO A 63 -20.77 0.60 -16.53
CA PRO A 63 -21.83 -0.36 -16.85
C PRO A 63 -21.76 -1.65 -16.02
N VAL A 64 -20.55 -2.14 -15.74
CA VAL A 64 -20.32 -3.34 -14.91
C VAL A 64 -20.71 -3.09 -13.47
N ILE A 65 -20.32 -1.93 -12.91
CA ILE A 65 -20.68 -1.53 -11.55
C ILE A 65 -22.20 -1.39 -11.42
N ARG A 66 -22.84 -0.78 -12.41
CA ARG A 66 -24.28 -0.61 -12.45
C ARG A 66 -25.01 -1.95 -12.49
N TRP A 67 -24.59 -2.85 -13.39
CA TRP A 67 -25.14 -4.20 -13.47
C TRP A 67 -24.99 -4.95 -12.15
N PHE A 68 -23.83 -4.88 -11.52
CA PHE A 68 -23.59 -5.50 -10.22
C PHE A 68 -24.51 -4.93 -9.13
N ASN A 69 -24.69 -3.62 -9.10
CA ASN A 69 -25.60 -2.94 -8.15
C ASN A 69 -27.05 -3.36 -8.36
N GLU A 70 -27.48 -3.46 -9.61
CA GLU A 70 -28.85 -3.92 -9.96
C GLU A 70 -29.04 -5.38 -9.56
N PHE A 71 -28.04 -6.24 -9.76
CA PHE A 71 -28.09 -7.65 -9.41
C PHE A 71 -28.09 -7.91 -7.90
N THR A 72 -27.29 -7.17 -7.13
CA THR A 72 -27.13 -7.37 -5.67
C THR A 72 -28.05 -6.49 -4.82
N GLY A 73 -28.76 -5.54 -5.42
CA GLY A 73 -29.52 -4.52 -4.69
C GLY A 73 -28.64 -3.52 -3.91
N SER A 74 -27.33 -3.52 -4.18
CA SER A 74 -26.35 -2.65 -3.53
C SER A 74 -26.26 -1.31 -4.24
N ASN A 75 -25.72 -0.29 -3.56
CA ASN A 75 -25.42 1.02 -4.14
C ASN A 75 -23.94 1.35 -4.00
N ILE A 76 -23.11 0.49 -4.59
CA ILE A 76 -21.64 0.65 -4.56
C ILE A 76 -21.27 1.77 -5.54
N ARG A 77 -20.61 2.79 -5.02
CA ARG A 77 -19.98 3.86 -5.79
C ARG A 77 -18.48 3.77 -5.56
N ILE A 78 -17.70 3.79 -6.64
CA ILE A 78 -16.24 3.81 -6.55
C ILE A 78 -15.74 5.24 -6.65
N ALA A 79 -16.10 5.96 -7.71
CA ALA A 79 -15.76 7.37 -7.85
C ALA A 79 -16.50 8.22 -6.81
N PHE A 80 -15.77 9.15 -6.21
CA PHE A 80 -16.25 10.07 -5.16
C PHE A 80 -16.78 9.38 -3.89
N ALA A 81 -16.25 8.19 -3.59
CA ALA A 81 -16.59 7.41 -2.42
C ALA A 81 -15.35 6.75 -1.79
N ILE A 82 -15.46 6.30 -0.55
CA ILE A 82 -14.36 5.65 0.18
C ILE A 82 -13.69 4.53 -0.61
N PRO A 83 -14.42 3.62 -1.32
CA PRO A 83 -13.78 2.56 -2.10
C PRO A 83 -12.80 3.08 -3.18
N GLY A 84 -13.12 4.19 -3.83
CA GLY A 84 -12.23 4.79 -4.82
C GLY A 84 -10.95 5.35 -4.21
N VAL A 85 -11.07 6.00 -3.06
CA VAL A 85 -9.93 6.49 -2.28
C VAL A 85 -9.03 5.34 -1.85
N VAL A 86 -9.63 4.25 -1.33
CA VAL A 86 -8.90 3.05 -0.93
C VAL A 86 -8.17 2.41 -2.12
N LEU A 87 -8.85 2.20 -3.25
CA LEU A 87 -8.26 1.62 -4.45
C LEU A 87 -7.09 2.44 -5.00
N ALA A 88 -7.24 3.78 -5.06
CA ALA A 88 -6.17 4.66 -5.51
C ALA A 88 -4.97 4.61 -4.56
N THR A 89 -5.22 4.63 -3.25
CA THR A 89 -4.16 4.50 -2.24
C THR A 89 -3.46 3.15 -2.34
N ILE A 90 -4.21 2.04 -2.50
CA ILE A 90 -3.65 0.70 -2.72
C ILE A 90 -2.72 0.74 -3.92
N PHE A 91 -3.18 1.22 -5.06
CA PHE A 91 -2.39 1.26 -6.28
C PHE A 91 -1.08 2.02 -6.11
N VAL A 92 -1.14 3.24 -5.56
CA VAL A 92 0.05 4.09 -5.37
C VAL A 92 1.05 3.49 -4.37
N THR A 93 0.56 2.76 -3.37
CA THR A 93 1.41 2.21 -2.30
C THR A 93 1.67 0.71 -2.43
N PHE A 94 1.17 0.05 -3.48
CA PHE A 94 1.29 -1.38 -3.72
C PHE A 94 2.73 -1.92 -3.70
N PRO A 95 3.73 -1.27 -4.34
CA PRO A 95 5.07 -1.85 -4.44
C PRO A 95 5.90 -1.78 -3.15
N TYR A 96 5.51 -0.94 -2.18
CA TYR A 96 6.35 -0.70 -1.00
C TYR A 96 6.65 -1.96 -0.18
N VAL A 97 5.65 -2.80 0.05
CA VAL A 97 5.83 -4.03 0.85
C VAL A 97 6.61 -5.08 0.07
N SER A 98 6.26 -5.33 -1.19
CA SER A 98 6.93 -6.34 -2.01
C SER A 98 8.40 -6.03 -2.24
N ARG A 99 8.75 -4.78 -2.49
CA ARG A 99 10.13 -4.33 -2.72
C ARG A 99 11.05 -4.54 -1.51
N GLU A 100 10.52 -4.46 -0.31
CA GLU A 100 11.31 -4.73 0.91
C GLU A 100 11.50 -6.23 1.17
N ILE A 101 10.55 -7.06 0.78
CA ILE A 101 10.59 -8.51 1.02
C ILE A 101 11.43 -9.24 -0.04
N ILE A 102 11.32 -8.87 -1.33
CA ILE A 102 11.98 -9.55 -2.45
C ILE A 102 13.50 -9.70 -2.25
N PRO A 103 14.28 -8.64 -1.91
CA PRO A 103 15.71 -8.77 -1.71
C PRO A 103 16.09 -9.72 -0.57
N VAL A 104 15.30 -9.74 0.50
CA VAL A 104 15.53 -10.61 1.64
C VAL A 104 15.28 -12.08 1.27
N LEU A 105 14.17 -12.36 0.60
CA LEU A 105 13.88 -13.72 0.12
C LEU A 105 14.93 -14.23 -0.88
N ASN A 106 15.45 -13.35 -1.74
CA ASN A 106 16.51 -13.70 -2.67
C ASN A 106 17.84 -13.98 -1.96
N SER A 107 18.16 -13.25 -0.89
CA SER A 107 19.40 -13.45 -0.12
C SER A 107 19.38 -14.69 0.76
N LEU A 108 18.20 -15.11 1.22
CA LEU A 108 18.04 -16.34 2.05
C LEU A 108 18.16 -17.64 1.23
N GLY A 109 17.98 -17.57 -0.09
CA GLY A 109 17.93 -18.78 -0.91
C GLY A 109 16.67 -19.62 -0.67
N LYS A 110 16.71 -20.89 -1.08
CA LYS A 110 15.59 -21.85 -0.96
C LYS A 110 15.94 -23.05 -0.08
N ASP A 111 17.18 -23.16 0.40
CA ASP A 111 17.72 -24.37 1.01
C ASP A 111 16.95 -24.81 2.26
N GLU A 112 16.56 -23.87 3.13
CA GLU A 112 15.79 -24.17 4.33
C GLU A 112 14.37 -24.67 4.01
N GLU A 113 13.74 -24.08 2.98
CA GLU A 113 12.38 -24.42 2.54
C GLU A 113 12.39 -25.81 1.85
N GLU A 114 13.41 -26.10 1.04
CA GLU A 114 13.61 -27.40 0.39
C GLU A 114 13.92 -28.50 1.39
N ALA A 115 14.78 -28.24 2.36
CA ALA A 115 15.06 -29.19 3.44
C ALA A 115 13.81 -29.54 4.26
N ALA A 116 12.98 -28.55 4.58
CA ALA A 116 11.72 -28.77 5.28
C ALA A 116 10.71 -29.57 4.44
N ALA A 117 10.66 -29.29 3.12
CA ALA A 117 9.81 -30.05 2.21
C ALA A 117 10.24 -31.52 2.12
N LEU A 118 11.55 -31.80 2.08
CA LEU A 118 12.08 -33.17 2.14
C LEU A 118 11.75 -33.90 3.44
N MET A 119 11.62 -33.18 4.55
CA MET A 119 11.17 -33.73 5.83
C MET A 119 9.62 -33.88 5.93
N GLY A 120 8.90 -33.64 4.84
CA GLY A 120 7.45 -33.82 4.77
C GLY A 120 6.63 -32.61 5.24
N ALA A 121 7.22 -31.44 5.43
CA ALA A 121 6.48 -30.24 5.76
C ALA A 121 5.63 -29.77 4.58
N ASN A 122 4.37 -29.43 4.83
CA ASN A 122 3.49 -28.84 3.81
C ASN A 122 3.80 -27.34 3.58
N GLY A 123 3.36 -26.79 2.46
CA GLY A 123 3.66 -25.40 2.07
C GLY A 123 3.20 -24.35 3.11
N PHE A 124 2.08 -24.57 3.81
CA PHE A 124 1.64 -23.70 4.90
C PHE A 124 2.60 -23.73 6.09
N THR A 125 3.07 -24.92 6.47
CA THR A 125 4.04 -25.08 7.56
C THR A 125 5.36 -24.39 7.21
N ILE A 126 5.85 -24.58 5.99
CA ILE A 126 7.07 -23.91 5.50
C ILE A 126 6.90 -22.40 5.54
N PHE A 127 5.79 -21.88 5.00
CA PHE A 127 5.53 -20.45 4.99
C PHE A 127 5.49 -19.85 6.39
N PHE A 128 4.70 -20.39 7.31
CA PHE A 128 4.51 -19.82 8.64
C PHE A 128 5.67 -20.07 9.60
N LYS A 129 6.39 -21.18 9.46
CA LYS A 129 7.47 -21.55 10.38
C LYS A 129 8.87 -21.17 9.89
N ILE A 130 9.07 -20.99 8.58
CA ILE A 130 10.36 -20.69 7.99
C ILE A 130 10.33 -19.34 7.27
N THR A 131 9.52 -19.22 6.22
CA THR A 131 9.53 -18.03 5.36
C THR A 131 9.13 -16.76 6.11
N LEU A 132 7.98 -16.77 6.79
CA LEU A 132 7.45 -15.59 7.49
C LEU A 132 8.34 -15.10 8.65
N PRO A 133 8.88 -15.97 9.54
CA PRO A 133 9.83 -15.53 10.55
C PRO A 133 11.11 -14.91 9.98
N ASN A 134 11.60 -15.43 8.86
CA ASN A 134 12.81 -14.94 8.22
C ASN A 134 12.62 -13.57 7.56
N ILE A 135 11.43 -13.26 7.05
CA ILE A 135 11.12 -11.97 6.44
C ILE A 135 10.50 -10.94 7.39
N LYS A 136 10.24 -11.31 8.65
CA LYS A 136 9.46 -10.50 9.60
C LYS A 136 9.93 -9.04 9.71
N TRP A 137 11.23 -8.80 9.78
CA TRP A 137 11.78 -7.46 9.93
C TRP A 137 11.61 -6.62 8.65
N SER A 138 11.85 -7.23 7.51
CA SER A 138 11.63 -6.63 6.19
C SER A 138 10.13 -6.33 5.96
N LEU A 139 9.26 -7.25 6.39
CA LEU A 139 7.82 -7.06 6.33
C LEU A 139 7.36 -5.87 7.19
N ILE A 140 7.81 -5.79 8.45
CA ILE A 140 7.48 -4.67 9.34
C ILE A 140 7.96 -3.36 8.74
N TYR A 141 9.18 -3.33 8.21
CA TYR A 141 9.75 -2.16 7.57
C TYR A 141 8.93 -1.74 6.33
N GLY A 142 8.57 -2.68 5.47
CA GLY A 142 7.70 -2.45 4.31
C GLY A 142 6.32 -1.92 4.70
N ILE A 143 5.72 -2.41 5.78
CA ILE A 143 4.45 -1.91 6.32
C ILE A 143 4.60 -0.46 6.80
N ILE A 144 5.68 -0.12 7.49
CA ILE A 144 5.95 1.25 7.95
C ILE A 144 6.10 2.20 6.75
N LEU A 145 6.85 1.81 5.72
CA LEU A 145 7.00 2.60 4.50
C LEU A 145 5.67 2.79 3.76
N CYS A 146 4.91 1.70 3.60
CA CYS A 146 3.57 1.74 2.99
C CYS A 146 2.64 2.68 3.76
N THR A 147 2.65 2.61 5.09
CA THR A 147 1.84 3.47 5.97
C THR A 147 2.23 4.93 5.85
N SER A 148 3.53 5.24 5.88
CA SER A 148 4.06 6.60 5.71
C SER A 148 3.59 7.21 4.40
N ARG A 149 3.70 6.44 3.32
CA ARG A 149 3.30 6.88 1.97
C ARG A 149 1.79 7.06 1.86
N ALA A 150 1.00 6.14 2.42
CA ALA A 150 -0.46 6.19 2.40
C ALA A 150 -1.04 7.35 3.24
N LEU A 151 -0.40 7.70 4.36
CA LEU A 151 -0.82 8.85 5.19
C LEU A 151 -0.62 10.19 4.48
N GLY A 152 0.44 10.32 3.69
CA GLY A 152 0.74 11.53 2.90
C GLY A 152 0.10 11.54 1.51
N GLU A 153 -0.82 10.61 1.18
CA GLU A 153 -1.42 10.58 -0.14
C GLU A 153 -2.42 11.73 -0.34
N PHE A 154 -2.10 12.57 -1.30
CA PHE A 154 -2.91 13.72 -1.69
C PHE A 154 -3.32 13.63 -3.16
N GLY A 155 -2.38 13.40 -4.07
CA GLY A 155 -2.57 13.56 -5.50
C GLY A 155 -3.64 12.68 -6.10
N ALA A 156 -3.60 11.37 -5.84
CA ALA A 156 -4.59 10.43 -6.36
C ALA A 156 -5.96 10.61 -5.68
N VAL A 157 -5.93 10.88 -4.38
CA VAL A 157 -7.15 11.05 -3.59
C VAL A 157 -7.88 12.33 -3.93
N ASN A 158 -7.17 13.42 -4.26
CA ASN A 158 -7.78 14.70 -4.63
C ASN A 158 -8.71 14.59 -5.85
N ALA A 159 -8.37 13.77 -6.84
CA ALA A 159 -9.24 13.55 -8.00
C ALA A 159 -10.50 12.75 -7.67
N LEU A 160 -10.42 11.83 -6.70
CA LEU A 160 -11.46 10.86 -6.37
C LEU A 160 -12.31 11.23 -5.15
N SER A 161 -11.89 12.22 -4.38
CA SER A 161 -12.56 12.64 -3.15
C SER A 161 -13.10 14.05 -3.32
N LYS A 162 -14.40 14.20 -3.10
CA LYS A 162 -15.08 15.51 -3.25
C LYS A 162 -15.94 15.89 -2.03
N THR A 163 -16.15 14.97 -1.10
CA THR A 163 -17.08 15.19 0.02
C THR A 163 -16.31 15.32 1.32
N ARG A 164 -16.26 16.54 1.83
CA ARG A 164 -15.66 16.84 3.14
C ARG A 164 -16.40 16.09 4.25
N GLY A 165 -15.66 15.52 5.19
CA GLY A 165 -16.19 14.72 6.29
C GLY A 165 -16.47 13.26 5.97
N GLU A 166 -16.59 12.86 4.70
CA GLU A 166 -16.81 11.47 4.28
C GLU A 166 -15.59 10.85 3.63
N THR A 167 -15.02 11.52 2.62
CA THR A 167 -13.97 10.97 1.77
C THR A 167 -12.63 11.69 1.90
N PHE A 168 -12.58 12.83 2.59
CA PHE A 168 -11.35 13.59 2.73
C PHE A 168 -10.33 12.86 3.60
N THR A 169 -9.08 12.85 3.12
CA THR A 169 -7.90 12.48 3.92
C THR A 169 -7.37 13.71 4.65
N LEU A 170 -6.49 13.52 5.64
CA LEU A 170 -5.88 14.64 6.36
C LEU A 170 -5.22 15.67 5.42
N PRO A 171 -4.42 15.28 4.41
CA PRO A 171 -3.86 16.24 3.46
C PRO A 171 -4.92 17.02 2.67
N LEU A 172 -6.02 16.39 2.28
CA LEU A 172 -7.11 17.08 1.57
C LEU A 172 -7.87 18.03 2.49
N GLU A 173 -8.06 17.70 3.76
CA GLU A 173 -8.69 18.57 4.73
C GLU A 173 -7.85 19.81 5.00
N ILE A 174 -6.51 19.65 5.09
CA ILE A 174 -5.58 20.77 5.23
C ILE A 174 -5.68 21.71 4.04
N ASP A 175 -5.68 21.18 2.82
CA ASP A 175 -5.82 21.96 1.59
C ASP A 175 -7.14 22.72 1.54
N ALA A 176 -8.26 22.05 1.83
CA ALA A 176 -9.58 22.65 1.85
C ALA A 176 -9.74 23.76 2.91
N LEU A 177 -9.16 23.55 4.10
CA LEU A 177 -9.13 24.56 5.15
C LEU A 177 -8.30 25.78 4.74
N TYR A 178 -7.14 25.54 4.15
CA TYR A 178 -6.25 26.60 3.69
C TYR A 178 -6.90 27.43 2.57
N MET A 179 -7.49 26.76 1.57
CA MET A 179 -8.15 27.39 0.43
C MET A 179 -9.42 28.17 0.78
N SER A 180 -10.04 27.91 1.93
CA SER A 180 -11.22 28.66 2.37
C SER A 180 -10.91 30.11 2.78
N GLY A 181 -9.63 30.46 3.05
CA GLY A 181 -9.13 31.81 3.16
C GLY A 181 -9.58 32.64 4.37
N THR A 182 -10.35 32.05 5.32
CA THR A 182 -10.71 32.74 6.56
C THR A 182 -9.63 32.57 7.63
N ASP A 183 -9.40 33.57 8.48
CA ASP A 183 -8.34 33.50 9.51
C ASP A 183 -8.50 32.30 10.43
N THR A 184 -9.72 31.94 10.80
CA THR A 184 -10.02 30.76 11.62
C THR A 184 -9.73 29.46 10.89
N SER A 185 -10.02 29.35 9.59
CA SER A 185 -9.75 28.14 8.82
C SER A 185 -8.28 27.99 8.49
N ILE A 186 -7.55 29.06 8.23
CA ILE A 186 -6.09 29.04 8.05
C ILE A 186 -5.42 28.55 9.35
N THR A 187 -5.83 29.08 10.51
CA THR A 187 -5.31 28.61 11.79
C THR A 187 -5.62 27.13 12.02
N SER A 188 -6.81 26.68 11.66
CA SER A 188 -7.20 25.26 11.72
C SER A 188 -6.36 24.39 10.77
N ALA A 189 -6.05 24.87 9.57
CA ALA A 189 -5.19 24.18 8.61
C ALA A 189 -3.79 23.96 9.20
N PHE A 190 -3.20 24.98 9.85
CA PHE A 190 -1.91 24.86 10.54
C PHE A 190 -1.97 23.87 11.71
N ALA A 191 -3.04 23.86 12.49
CA ALA A 191 -3.21 22.93 13.61
C ALA A 191 -3.28 21.47 13.10
N VAL A 192 -4.08 21.19 12.07
CA VAL A 192 -4.17 19.84 11.47
C VAL A 192 -2.86 19.43 10.80
N SER A 193 -2.17 20.37 10.14
CA SER A 193 -0.84 20.14 9.56
C SER A 193 0.19 19.74 10.65
N SER A 194 0.16 20.42 11.79
CA SER A 194 1.06 20.10 12.91
C SER A 194 0.83 18.67 13.43
N ILE A 195 -0.42 18.24 13.52
CA ILE A 195 -0.75 16.86 13.91
C ILE A 195 -0.18 15.87 12.86
N LEU A 196 -0.35 16.15 11.57
CA LEU A 196 0.18 15.29 10.51
C LEU A 196 1.71 15.21 10.57
N VAL A 197 2.39 16.33 10.84
CA VAL A 197 3.86 16.38 11.00
C VAL A 197 4.30 15.54 12.21
N ILE A 198 3.61 15.64 13.34
CA ILE A 198 3.92 14.81 14.52
C ILE A 198 3.78 13.31 14.18
N ILE A 199 2.70 12.93 13.53
CA ILE A 199 2.50 11.53 13.08
C ILE A 199 3.62 11.10 12.15
N ALA A 200 4.01 11.95 11.18
CA ALA A 200 5.10 11.66 10.25
C ALA A 200 6.45 11.48 10.97
N ILE A 201 6.74 12.31 11.97
CA ILE A 201 7.97 12.18 12.78
C ILE A 201 7.96 10.86 13.58
N ILE A 202 6.82 10.49 14.19
CA ILE A 202 6.71 9.22 14.93
C ILE A 202 6.98 8.04 13.98
N VAL A 203 6.38 8.04 12.79
CA VAL A 203 6.56 6.98 11.80
C VAL A 203 8.02 6.94 11.31
N LEU A 204 8.66 8.10 11.13
CA LEU A 204 10.07 8.19 10.72
C LEU A 204 11.01 7.64 11.81
N VAL A 205 10.75 7.94 13.08
CA VAL A 205 11.51 7.38 14.21
C VAL A 205 11.35 5.87 14.29
N LEU A 206 10.12 5.36 14.15
CA LEU A 206 9.85 3.93 14.10
C LEU A 206 10.60 3.29 12.92
N ARG A 207 10.55 3.87 11.73
CA ARG A 207 11.30 3.43 10.56
C ARG A 207 12.79 3.28 10.89
N ASN A 208 13.41 4.31 11.47
CA ASN A 208 14.85 4.30 11.76
C ASN A 208 15.23 3.20 12.77
N ILE A 209 14.40 2.99 13.81
CA ILE A 209 14.61 1.92 14.80
C ILE A 209 14.57 0.54 14.14
N PHE A 210 13.61 0.30 13.24
CA PHE A 210 13.47 -0.99 12.58
C PHE A 210 14.53 -1.21 11.50
N GLU A 211 14.98 -0.16 10.81
CA GLU A 211 16.07 -0.23 9.83
C GLU A 211 17.39 -0.69 10.49
N HIS A 212 17.74 -0.16 11.64
CA HIS A 212 18.90 -0.62 12.42
C HIS A 212 18.79 -2.09 12.80
N ARG A 213 17.64 -2.55 13.28
CA ARG A 213 17.44 -3.96 13.62
C ARG A 213 17.55 -4.89 12.41
N GLN A 214 17.06 -4.47 11.25
CA GLN A 214 17.18 -5.24 10.01
C GLN A 214 18.64 -5.35 9.56
N SER A 215 19.43 -4.28 9.68
CA SER A 215 20.86 -4.27 9.35
C SER A 215 21.66 -5.22 10.23
N ASP A 216 21.38 -5.25 11.53
CA ASP A 216 22.06 -6.13 12.48
C ASP A 216 21.72 -7.61 12.23
N TYR A 217 20.47 -7.91 11.86
CA TYR A 217 20.05 -9.27 11.50
C TYR A 217 20.75 -9.78 10.25
N LYS A 218 20.93 -8.93 9.23
CA LYS A 218 21.70 -9.27 8.01
C LYS A 218 23.19 -9.56 8.31
N LYS A 219 23.80 -8.85 9.25
CA LYS A 219 25.19 -9.07 9.66
C LYS A 219 25.38 -10.30 10.53
N GLY A 220 24.38 -10.68 11.33
CA GLY A 220 24.43 -11.85 12.20
C GLY A 220 24.25 -13.18 11.47
N GLY A 221 23.55 -13.19 10.34
CA GLY A 221 23.34 -14.38 9.50
C GLY A 221 24.49 -14.74 8.56
N GLN A 222 25.55 -13.89 8.51
CA GLN A 222 26.78 -14.14 7.73
C GLN A 222 27.96 -14.68 8.56
N LYS A 223 27.73 -14.97 9.84
CA LYS A 223 28.67 -15.67 10.72
C LYS A 223 28.18 -17.11 10.95
#